data_37d1024fcfacc773af77516dbfcc7fcd
#
_entry.id   37d1024fcfacc773af77516dbfcc7fcd
#
_cell.length_a   1.000
_cell.length_b   1.000
_cell.length_c   1.000
_cell.angle_alpha   90.00
_cell.angle_beta   90.00
_cell.angle_gamma   90.00
#
_symmetry.space_group_name_H-M   'P 1'
#
loop_
_entity.id
_entity.type
_entity.pdbx_description
1 polymer ?
#
loop_
_entity_poly.entity_id
_entity_poly.type
_entity_poly.pdbx_seq_one_letter_code
_entity_poly.pdbx_strand_id
1 'polypeptide(L)'
;MLQDFINVNKRAFNKTLNNIKFVPILALVLFLSNIAMTFIMSLLSSANQASDFILGFIRYIVSVSFASLLVTILEYIVFYNRFSIDNLKEGFSKYLNPLLNTYFYLTIANIILSNLAFTLKMPIIFIIFTYANLVIQSTIYEQTYIARQSGIDAIVDSIKFIINNILYWILPMLAYVFINILFRVSSVYSLSSIEVVTKTLAQGLLLAFIYLYKGHLFNILYNSSRRKREFEGMFD
;
A
#
# COMPACT_ATOMS: atom_id res chain seq x y z
N MET A 1 16.53 -3.98 23.25
CA MET A 1 15.83 -4.42 22.02
C MET A 1 14.32 -4.40 22.18
N LEU A 2 13.74 -5.09 23.17
CA LEU A 2 12.28 -5.09 23.40
C LEU A 2 11.74 -3.70 23.74
N GLN A 3 12.45 -2.95 24.58
CA GLN A 3 12.05 -1.59 24.97
C GLN A 3 12.09 -0.61 23.79
N ASP A 4 13.11 -0.68 22.91
CA ASP A 4 13.17 0.12 21.68
C ASP A 4 12.01 -0.23 20.73
N PHE A 5 11.69 -1.54 20.60
CA PHE A 5 10.51 -1.98 19.84
C PHE A 5 9.21 -1.36 20.36
N ILE A 6 8.99 -1.41 21.68
CA ILE A 6 7.78 -0.85 22.29
C ILE A 6 7.74 0.67 22.11
N ASN A 7 8.84 1.37 22.34
CA ASN A 7 8.92 2.82 22.23
C ASN A 7 8.69 3.30 20.79
N VAL A 8 9.31 2.67 19.79
CA VAL A 8 9.14 3.01 18.37
C VAL A 8 7.69 2.82 17.95
N ASN A 9 7.09 1.67 18.27
CA ASN A 9 5.70 1.40 17.92
C ASN A 9 4.73 2.33 18.65
N LYS A 10 4.96 2.63 19.93
CA LYS A 10 4.16 3.57 20.71
C LYS A 10 4.24 4.99 20.12
N ARG A 11 5.44 5.46 19.76
CA ARG A 11 5.64 6.78 19.10
C ARG A 11 4.91 6.82 17.75
N ALA A 12 5.03 5.77 16.91
CA ALA A 12 4.34 5.69 15.63
C ALA A 12 2.81 5.70 15.82
N PHE A 13 2.32 4.92 16.78
CA PHE A 13 0.89 4.84 17.10
C PHE A 13 0.34 6.18 17.61
N ASN A 14 1.04 6.85 18.52
CA ASN A 14 0.63 8.16 19.02
C ASN A 14 0.58 9.21 17.90
N LYS A 15 1.57 9.23 16.99
CA LYS A 15 1.54 10.11 15.80
C LYS A 15 0.35 9.78 14.90
N THR A 16 0.01 8.51 14.76
CA THR A 16 -1.16 8.08 13.99
C THR A 16 -2.46 8.57 14.63
N LEU A 17 -2.60 8.44 15.95
CA LEU A 17 -3.76 8.94 16.69
C LEU A 17 -3.91 10.46 16.57
N ASN A 18 -2.81 11.21 16.67
CA ASN A 18 -2.84 12.66 16.48
C ASN A 18 -3.31 13.08 15.08
N ASN A 19 -3.13 12.21 14.09
CA ASN A 19 -3.51 12.40 12.70
C ASN A 19 -4.78 11.62 12.29
N ILE A 20 -5.50 11.02 13.24
CA ILE A 20 -6.67 10.16 12.98
C ILE A 20 -7.80 10.90 12.22
N LYS A 21 -7.88 12.23 12.39
CA LYS A 21 -8.82 13.10 11.66
C LYS A 21 -8.68 13.05 10.15
N PHE A 22 -7.53 12.58 9.63
CA PHE A 22 -7.28 12.43 8.19
C PHE A 22 -7.61 11.04 7.65
N VAL A 23 -7.87 10.06 8.52
CA VAL A 23 -8.24 8.69 8.10
C VAL A 23 -9.48 8.67 7.19
N PRO A 24 -10.56 9.44 7.45
CA PRO A 24 -11.70 9.47 6.54
C PRO A 24 -11.36 9.95 5.11
N ILE A 25 -10.42 10.90 4.97
CA ILE A 25 -9.99 11.40 3.65
C ILE A 25 -9.23 10.31 2.90
N LEU A 26 -8.30 9.61 3.55
CA LEU A 26 -7.58 8.49 2.96
C LEU A 26 -8.53 7.34 2.59
N ALA A 27 -9.50 7.04 3.46
CA ALA A 27 -10.52 6.03 3.22
C ALA A 27 -11.41 6.38 2.02
N LEU A 28 -11.75 7.65 1.86
CA LEU A 28 -12.52 8.14 0.71
C LEU A 28 -11.76 7.94 -0.60
N VAL A 29 -10.46 8.23 -0.64
CA VAL A 29 -9.61 7.98 -1.82
C VAL A 29 -9.58 6.48 -2.16
N LEU A 30 -9.41 5.61 -1.16
CA LEU A 30 -9.44 4.15 -1.34
C LEU A 30 -10.81 3.66 -1.82
N PHE A 31 -11.89 4.21 -1.28
CA PHE A 31 -13.25 3.90 -1.70
C PHE A 31 -13.51 4.31 -3.16
N LEU A 32 -13.13 5.54 -3.54
CA LEU A 32 -13.25 6.02 -4.93
C LEU A 32 -12.42 5.18 -5.90
N SER A 33 -11.21 4.79 -5.49
CA SER A 33 -10.37 3.87 -6.26
C SER A 33 -11.09 2.54 -6.52
N ASN A 34 -11.69 1.94 -5.48
CA ASN A 34 -12.43 0.69 -5.63
C ASN A 34 -13.66 0.82 -6.54
N ILE A 35 -14.41 1.92 -6.44
CA ILE A 35 -15.54 2.20 -7.35
C ILE A 35 -15.05 2.29 -8.79
N ALA A 36 -14.00 3.09 -9.06
CA ALA A 36 -13.44 3.24 -10.38
C ALA A 36 -12.97 1.89 -10.96
N MET A 37 -12.33 1.04 -10.14
CA MET A 37 -11.91 -0.29 -10.54
C MET A 37 -13.10 -1.21 -10.85
N THR A 38 -14.14 -1.19 -10.03
CA THR A 38 -15.37 -1.99 -10.25
C THR A 38 -16.06 -1.56 -11.54
N PHE A 39 -16.13 -0.25 -11.80
CA PHE A 39 -16.71 0.28 -13.04
C PHE A 39 -15.92 -0.18 -14.27
N ILE A 40 -14.58 -0.08 -14.26
CA ILE A 40 -13.73 -0.57 -15.36
C ILE A 40 -13.92 -2.08 -15.56
N MET A 41 -14.02 -2.86 -14.46
CA MET A 41 -14.26 -4.30 -14.55
C MET A 41 -15.62 -4.66 -15.14
N SER A 42 -16.67 -3.86 -14.87
CA SER A 42 -17.99 -4.08 -15.49
C SER A 42 -17.97 -3.85 -17.00
N LEU A 43 -17.13 -2.94 -17.48
CA LEU A 43 -16.92 -2.73 -18.92
C LEU A 43 -16.16 -3.90 -19.57
N LEU A 44 -15.23 -4.51 -18.84
CA LEU A 44 -14.46 -5.68 -19.32
C LEU A 44 -15.34 -6.92 -19.54
N SER A 45 -16.37 -7.11 -18.72
CA SER A 45 -17.25 -8.29 -18.82
C SER A 45 -18.05 -8.38 -20.14
N SER A 46 -18.12 -7.28 -20.89
CA SER A 46 -18.85 -7.16 -22.17
C SER A 46 -17.94 -7.06 -23.40
N ALA A 47 -16.62 -7.17 -23.24
CA ALA A 47 -15.64 -6.82 -24.25
C ALA A 47 -15.00 -8.06 -24.94
N ASN A 48 -14.50 -7.87 -26.18
CA ASN A 48 -13.75 -8.88 -26.94
C ASN A 48 -12.25 -8.87 -26.51
N GLN A 49 -11.50 -9.95 -26.83
CA GLN A 49 -10.10 -10.11 -26.41
C GLN A 49 -9.16 -8.93 -26.69
N ALA A 50 -9.36 -8.20 -27.81
CA ALA A 50 -8.56 -7.01 -28.13
C ALA A 50 -8.84 -5.84 -27.21
N SER A 51 -10.09 -5.68 -26.78
CA SER A 51 -10.51 -4.65 -25.82
C SER A 51 -10.05 -4.96 -24.39
N ASP A 52 -9.88 -6.24 -24.04
CA ASP A 52 -9.39 -6.66 -22.73
C ASP A 52 -7.98 -6.12 -22.42
N PHE A 53 -7.09 -6.08 -23.41
CA PHE A 53 -5.75 -5.53 -23.27
C PHE A 53 -5.78 -4.01 -23.01
N ILE A 54 -6.56 -3.26 -23.80
CA ILE A 54 -6.68 -1.80 -23.67
C ILE A 54 -7.29 -1.45 -22.30
N LEU A 55 -8.36 -2.13 -21.91
CA LEU A 55 -9.03 -1.91 -20.62
C LEU A 55 -8.14 -2.33 -19.44
N GLY A 56 -7.35 -3.39 -19.59
CA GLY A 56 -6.32 -3.78 -18.63
C GLY A 56 -5.26 -2.69 -18.41
N PHE A 57 -4.82 -2.06 -19.50
CA PHE A 57 -3.89 -0.93 -19.45
C PHE A 57 -4.51 0.33 -18.81
N ILE A 58 -5.76 0.65 -19.15
CA ILE A 58 -6.51 1.75 -18.53
C ILE A 58 -6.65 1.50 -17.02
N ARG A 59 -7.04 0.28 -16.63
CA ARG A 59 -7.14 -0.12 -15.23
C ARG A 59 -5.82 0.06 -14.48
N TYR A 60 -4.71 -0.32 -15.10
CA TYR A 60 -3.37 -0.15 -14.54
C TYR A 60 -3.07 1.34 -14.28
N ILE A 61 -3.26 2.21 -15.27
CA ILE A 61 -3.01 3.66 -15.15
C ILE A 61 -3.92 4.27 -14.07
N VAL A 62 -5.21 3.96 -14.07
CA VAL A 62 -6.17 4.47 -13.08
C VAL A 62 -5.79 4.03 -11.66
N SER A 63 -5.41 2.75 -11.49
CA SER A 63 -4.95 2.23 -10.20
C SER A 63 -3.75 3.00 -9.67
N VAL A 64 -2.74 3.20 -10.51
CA VAL A 64 -1.52 3.91 -10.11
C VAL A 64 -1.78 5.40 -9.89
N SER A 65 -2.71 6.01 -10.61
CA SER A 65 -3.11 7.40 -10.38
C SER A 65 -3.74 7.60 -9.00
N PHE A 66 -4.66 6.70 -8.57
CA PHE A 66 -5.21 6.73 -7.21
C PHE A 66 -4.15 6.42 -6.15
N ALA A 67 -3.20 5.52 -6.44
CA ALA A 67 -2.07 5.27 -5.56
C ALA A 67 -1.18 6.52 -5.41
N SER A 68 -0.91 7.25 -6.50
CA SER A 68 -0.18 8.52 -6.48
C SER A 68 -0.89 9.56 -5.61
N LEU A 69 -2.19 9.70 -5.76
CA LEU A 69 -3.01 10.59 -4.93
C LEU A 69 -2.91 10.21 -3.44
N LEU A 70 -3.09 8.92 -3.12
CA LEU A 70 -3.00 8.42 -1.76
C LEU A 70 -1.62 8.70 -1.15
N VAL A 71 -0.55 8.40 -1.87
CA VAL A 71 0.84 8.62 -1.45
C VAL A 71 1.14 10.10 -1.24
N THR A 72 0.61 10.98 -2.10
CA THR A 72 0.76 12.43 -1.92
C THR A 72 0.09 12.90 -0.64
N ILE A 73 -1.12 12.45 -0.36
CA ILE A 73 -1.84 12.80 0.88
C ILE A 73 -1.09 12.27 2.10
N LEU A 74 -0.60 11.01 2.05
CA LEU A 74 0.19 10.43 3.14
C LEU A 74 1.47 11.23 3.41
N GLU A 75 2.17 11.67 2.37
CA GLU A 75 3.36 12.53 2.52
C GLU A 75 3.03 13.79 3.34
N TYR A 76 1.99 14.52 2.96
CA TYR A 76 1.61 15.76 3.66
C TYR A 76 1.20 15.51 5.11
N ILE A 77 0.49 14.42 5.39
CA ILE A 77 0.10 14.08 6.75
C ILE A 77 1.30 13.64 7.58
N VAL A 78 2.16 12.76 7.06
CA VAL A 78 3.29 12.17 7.80
C VAL A 78 4.38 13.21 8.11
N PHE A 79 4.68 14.11 7.15
CA PHE A 79 5.74 15.09 7.35
C PHE A 79 5.26 16.40 7.96
N TYR A 80 4.05 16.85 7.59
CA TYR A 80 3.60 18.20 7.94
C TYR A 80 2.37 18.24 8.87
N ASN A 81 1.80 17.07 9.21
CA ASN A 81 0.57 16.94 10.03
C ASN A 81 -0.60 17.78 9.51
N ARG A 82 -0.67 17.99 8.20
CA ARG A 82 -1.68 18.83 7.54
C ARG A 82 -2.13 18.22 6.22
N PHE A 83 -3.32 18.61 5.80
CA PHE A 83 -3.88 18.31 4.50
C PHE A 83 -4.55 19.57 3.95
N SER A 84 -4.37 19.85 2.66
CA SER A 84 -5.05 20.93 1.93
C SER A 84 -5.66 20.36 0.65
N ILE A 85 -6.78 20.93 0.22
CA ILE A 85 -7.43 20.56 -1.05
C ILE A 85 -6.53 20.86 -2.25
N ASP A 86 -5.67 21.88 -2.15
CA ASP A 86 -4.72 22.21 -3.21
C ASP A 86 -3.73 21.06 -3.48
N ASN A 87 -3.42 20.25 -2.45
CA ASN A 87 -2.57 19.08 -2.58
C ASN A 87 -3.19 17.98 -3.46
N LEU A 88 -4.53 17.98 -3.64
CA LEU A 88 -5.22 17.04 -4.53
C LEU A 88 -4.93 17.32 -6.00
N LYS A 89 -4.73 18.58 -6.37
CA LYS A 89 -4.46 18.98 -7.77
C LYS A 89 -3.17 18.35 -8.31
N GLU A 90 -2.14 18.30 -7.46
CA GLU A 90 -0.85 17.68 -7.78
C GLU A 90 -0.81 16.18 -7.49
N GLY A 91 -1.76 15.70 -6.67
CA GLY A 91 -1.75 14.37 -6.09
C GLY A 91 -1.74 13.24 -7.12
N PHE A 92 -2.46 13.41 -8.22
CA PHE A 92 -2.52 12.40 -9.28
C PHE A 92 -1.22 12.28 -10.09
N SER A 93 -0.41 13.35 -10.18
CA SER A 93 0.78 13.40 -11.02
C SER A 93 2.10 13.26 -10.25
N LYS A 94 2.14 13.71 -9.00
CA LYS A 94 3.38 13.85 -8.20
C LYS A 94 4.18 12.55 -8.09
N TYR A 95 3.53 11.44 -7.79
CA TYR A 95 4.14 10.11 -7.65
C TYR A 95 3.75 9.15 -8.75
N LEU A 96 3.08 9.63 -9.83
CA LEU A 96 2.60 8.79 -10.91
C LEU A 96 3.77 8.04 -11.59
N ASN A 97 4.79 8.73 -12.06
CA ASN A 97 5.92 8.11 -12.75
C ASN A 97 6.73 7.15 -11.86
N PRO A 98 7.12 7.52 -10.60
CA PRO A 98 7.77 6.59 -9.71
C PRO A 98 6.97 5.30 -9.46
N LEU A 99 5.66 5.42 -9.23
CA LEU A 99 4.79 4.29 -8.98
C LEU A 99 4.52 3.47 -10.26
N LEU A 100 4.32 4.12 -11.42
CA LEU A 100 4.21 3.41 -12.71
C LEU A 100 5.44 2.53 -12.94
N ASN A 101 6.65 3.07 -12.78
CA ASN A 101 7.86 2.28 -12.94
C ASN A 101 7.90 1.10 -11.96
N THR A 102 7.61 1.31 -10.70
CA THR A 102 7.68 0.25 -9.68
C THR A 102 6.64 -0.84 -9.93
N TYR A 103 5.38 -0.46 -10.16
CA TYR A 103 4.31 -1.43 -10.42
C TYR A 103 4.45 -2.12 -11.77
N PHE A 104 5.09 -1.49 -12.77
CA PHE A 104 5.41 -2.12 -14.05
C PHE A 104 6.31 -3.34 -13.83
N TYR A 105 7.40 -3.21 -13.09
CA TYR A 105 8.28 -4.35 -12.77
C TYR A 105 7.57 -5.44 -11.96
N LEU A 106 6.75 -5.06 -10.98
CA LEU A 106 5.97 -6.03 -10.23
C LEU A 106 4.94 -6.76 -11.11
N THR A 107 4.34 -6.08 -12.07
CA THR A 107 3.40 -6.69 -13.02
C THR A 107 4.11 -7.66 -13.95
N ILE A 108 5.27 -7.29 -14.50
CA ILE A 108 6.08 -8.20 -15.32
C ILE A 108 6.48 -9.45 -14.52
N ALA A 109 6.97 -9.27 -13.29
CA ALA A 109 7.32 -10.38 -12.42
C ALA A 109 6.12 -11.30 -12.16
N ASN A 110 4.94 -10.73 -11.93
CA ASN A 110 3.69 -11.49 -11.78
C ASN A 110 3.36 -12.33 -13.03
N ILE A 111 3.45 -11.72 -14.22
CA ILE A 111 3.17 -12.41 -15.48
C ILE A 111 4.14 -13.57 -15.68
N ILE A 112 5.44 -13.34 -15.50
CA ILE A 112 6.47 -14.37 -15.68
C ILE A 112 6.24 -15.53 -14.70
N LEU A 113 6.04 -15.24 -13.43
CA LEU A 113 5.91 -16.29 -12.40
C LEU A 113 4.57 -17.03 -12.47
N SER A 114 3.48 -16.37 -12.89
CA SER A 114 2.21 -17.04 -13.12
C SER A 114 2.31 -18.01 -14.31
N ASN A 115 2.99 -17.62 -15.39
CA ASN A 115 3.23 -18.49 -16.54
C ASN A 115 4.15 -19.68 -16.18
N LEU A 116 5.20 -19.44 -15.39
CA LEU A 116 6.07 -20.51 -14.88
C LEU A 116 5.30 -21.50 -14.00
N ALA A 117 4.48 -20.99 -13.07
CA ALA A 117 3.67 -21.84 -12.20
C ALA A 117 2.67 -22.70 -13.00
N PHE A 118 2.07 -22.13 -14.04
CA PHE A 118 1.16 -22.83 -14.95
C PHE A 118 1.91 -23.91 -15.74
N THR A 119 3.05 -23.56 -16.37
CA THR A 119 3.85 -24.48 -17.19
C THR A 119 4.40 -25.65 -16.37
N LEU A 120 4.87 -25.38 -15.16
CA LEU A 120 5.40 -26.39 -14.25
C LEU A 120 4.30 -27.18 -13.52
N LYS A 121 3.02 -26.82 -13.70
CA LYS A 121 1.87 -27.39 -12.97
C LYS A 121 2.04 -27.34 -11.43
N MET A 122 2.73 -26.31 -10.94
CA MET A 122 3.04 -26.12 -9.51
C MET A 122 2.32 -24.88 -8.96
N PRO A 123 1.04 -24.97 -8.58
CA PRO A 123 0.27 -23.83 -8.08
C PRO A 123 0.86 -23.22 -6.80
N ILE A 124 1.64 -24.00 -6.04
CA ILE A 124 2.30 -23.54 -4.83
C ILE A 124 3.27 -22.38 -5.10
N ILE A 125 3.96 -22.38 -6.25
CA ILE A 125 4.87 -21.30 -6.65
C ILE A 125 4.10 -19.99 -6.79
N PHE A 126 2.93 -20.02 -7.41
CA PHE A 126 2.07 -18.84 -7.57
C PHE A 126 1.57 -18.32 -6.21
N ILE A 127 1.20 -19.23 -5.31
CA ILE A 127 0.74 -18.86 -3.94
C ILE A 127 1.88 -18.17 -3.18
N ILE A 128 3.05 -18.78 -3.10
CA ILE A 128 4.22 -18.20 -2.40
C ILE A 128 4.55 -16.83 -2.96
N PHE A 129 4.57 -16.68 -4.28
CA PHE A 129 4.89 -15.41 -4.92
C PHE A 129 3.82 -14.33 -4.66
N THR A 130 2.54 -14.70 -4.66
CA THR A 130 1.45 -13.77 -4.34
C THR A 130 1.63 -13.19 -2.93
N TYR A 131 1.96 -14.02 -1.94
CA TYR A 131 2.22 -13.54 -0.58
C TYR A 131 3.52 -12.72 -0.49
N ALA A 132 4.59 -13.16 -1.15
CA ALA A 132 5.84 -12.39 -1.20
C ALA A 132 5.62 -11.01 -1.83
N ASN A 133 4.83 -10.92 -2.89
CA ASN A 133 4.47 -9.66 -3.52
C ASN A 133 3.66 -8.75 -2.59
N LEU A 134 2.69 -9.28 -1.83
CA LEU A 134 1.95 -8.50 -0.82
C LEU A 134 2.87 -7.96 0.28
N VAL A 135 3.84 -8.77 0.70
CA VAL A 135 4.84 -8.35 1.69
C VAL A 135 5.70 -7.20 1.15
N ILE A 136 6.21 -7.31 -0.07
CA ILE A 136 6.98 -6.24 -0.73
C ILE A 136 6.13 -4.98 -0.90
N GLN A 137 4.89 -5.12 -1.38
CA GLN A 137 3.97 -3.99 -1.55
C GLN A 137 3.64 -3.28 -0.23
N SER A 138 3.83 -3.96 0.92
CA SER A 138 3.61 -3.34 2.22
C SER A 138 4.52 -2.16 2.52
N THR A 139 5.61 -1.94 1.76
CA THR A 139 6.58 -0.84 1.95
C THR A 139 6.76 0.06 0.74
N ILE A 140 6.19 -0.28 -0.41
CA ILE A 140 6.42 0.45 -1.67
C ILE A 140 6.01 1.93 -1.56
N TYR A 141 4.90 2.22 -0.93
CA TYR A 141 4.46 3.60 -0.77
C TYR A 141 5.48 4.41 0.04
N GLU A 142 5.90 3.88 1.17
CA GLU A 142 6.88 4.50 2.06
C GLU A 142 8.24 4.67 1.37
N GLN A 143 8.68 3.69 0.59
CA GLN A 143 9.88 3.81 -0.24
C GLN A 143 9.74 4.96 -1.26
N THR A 144 8.56 5.13 -1.83
CA THR A 144 8.34 6.16 -2.86
C THR A 144 8.35 7.56 -2.27
N TYR A 145 7.63 7.83 -1.16
CA TYR A 145 7.50 9.22 -0.67
C TYR A 145 8.46 9.59 0.46
N ILE A 146 8.99 8.63 1.22
CA ILE A 146 9.96 8.90 2.28
C ILE A 146 11.40 8.71 1.77
N ALA A 147 11.70 7.55 1.20
CA ALA A 147 13.04 7.23 0.70
C ALA A 147 13.32 7.76 -0.72
N ARG A 148 12.28 8.26 -1.43
CA ARG A 148 12.39 8.80 -2.80
C ARG A 148 12.89 7.79 -3.83
N GLN A 149 12.61 6.52 -3.62
CA GLN A 149 12.99 5.42 -4.51
C GLN A 149 11.88 5.12 -5.53
N SER A 150 12.27 4.57 -6.68
CA SER A 150 11.34 4.18 -7.76
C SER A 150 11.84 2.96 -8.52
N GLY A 151 10.95 2.29 -9.25
CA GLY A 151 11.29 1.16 -10.11
C GLY A 151 11.85 -0.03 -9.33
N ILE A 152 12.91 -0.64 -9.85
CA ILE A 152 13.58 -1.79 -9.24
C ILE A 152 14.21 -1.41 -7.89
N ASP A 153 14.77 -0.22 -7.76
CA ASP A 153 15.41 0.22 -6.52
C ASP A 153 14.39 0.27 -5.38
N ALA A 154 13.16 0.75 -5.62
CA ALA A 154 12.09 0.71 -4.62
C ALA A 154 11.75 -0.70 -4.19
N ILE A 155 11.77 -1.69 -5.09
CA ILE A 155 11.51 -3.11 -4.79
C ILE A 155 12.65 -3.70 -3.95
N VAL A 156 13.89 -3.49 -4.38
CA VAL A 156 15.10 -4.01 -3.70
C VAL A 156 15.23 -3.41 -2.30
N ASP A 157 15.03 -2.10 -2.19
CA ASP A 157 15.14 -1.41 -0.89
C ASP A 157 13.94 -1.71 0.01
N SER A 158 12.75 -2.05 -0.54
CA SER A 158 11.65 -2.62 0.23
C SER A 158 12.05 -3.94 0.91
N ILE A 159 12.66 -4.84 0.16
CA ILE A 159 13.12 -6.14 0.69
C ILE A 159 14.20 -5.93 1.77
N LYS A 160 15.21 -5.09 1.49
CA LYS A 160 16.26 -4.76 2.46
C LYS A 160 15.70 -4.14 3.74
N PHE A 161 14.76 -3.19 3.59
CA PHE A 161 14.11 -2.54 4.72
C PHE A 161 13.37 -3.54 5.60
N ILE A 162 12.57 -4.43 4.98
CA ILE A 162 11.79 -5.45 5.71
C ILE A 162 12.74 -6.39 6.46
N ILE A 163 13.79 -6.90 5.81
CA ILE A 163 14.76 -7.80 6.44
C ILE A 163 15.45 -7.11 7.63
N ASN A 164 15.92 -5.88 7.44
CA ASN A 164 16.65 -5.14 8.47
C ASN A 164 15.76 -4.69 9.63
N ASN A 165 14.47 -4.52 9.41
CA ASN A 165 13.52 -4.00 10.40
C ASN A 165 12.37 -4.97 10.70
N ILE A 166 12.54 -6.27 10.45
CA ILE A 166 11.47 -7.26 10.54
C ILE A 166 10.75 -7.24 11.89
N LEU A 167 11.47 -7.07 12.99
CA LEU A 167 10.90 -7.03 14.34
C LEU A 167 9.93 -5.87 14.53
N TYR A 168 10.24 -4.70 13.96
CA TYR A 168 9.41 -3.50 14.06
C TYR A 168 8.28 -3.50 13.03
N TRP A 169 8.54 -4.08 11.84
CA TRP A 169 7.63 -4.02 10.70
C TRP A 169 6.63 -5.17 10.65
N ILE A 170 6.84 -6.24 11.42
CA ILE A 170 5.99 -7.45 11.35
C ILE A 170 4.52 -7.16 11.66
N LEU A 171 4.22 -6.32 12.65
CA LEU A 171 2.83 -6.00 13.03
C LEU A 171 2.06 -5.30 11.91
N PRO A 172 2.52 -4.14 11.36
CA PRO A 172 1.81 -3.47 10.28
C PRO A 172 1.81 -4.27 8.97
N MET A 173 2.85 -5.04 8.70
CA MET A 173 2.92 -5.94 7.56
C MET A 173 1.84 -7.03 7.63
N LEU A 174 1.74 -7.72 8.76
CA LEU A 174 0.72 -8.76 8.95
C LEU A 174 -0.69 -8.17 8.91
N ALA A 175 -0.92 -7.01 9.54
CA ALA A 175 -2.21 -6.32 9.48
C ALA A 175 -2.57 -5.94 8.03
N TYR A 176 -1.63 -5.41 7.26
CA TYR A 176 -1.83 -5.08 5.84
C TYR A 176 -2.18 -6.32 5.01
N VAL A 177 -1.40 -7.40 5.14
CA VAL A 177 -1.62 -8.65 4.42
C VAL A 177 -2.97 -9.26 4.81
N PHE A 178 -3.27 -9.31 6.11
CA PHE A 178 -4.52 -9.88 6.65
C PHE A 178 -5.76 -9.14 6.11
N ILE A 179 -5.76 -7.81 6.14
CA ILE A 179 -6.87 -7.00 5.63
C ILE A 179 -7.07 -7.28 4.13
N ASN A 180 -5.98 -7.29 3.33
CA ASN A 180 -6.09 -7.54 1.90
C ASN A 180 -6.62 -8.95 1.59
N ILE A 181 -6.25 -9.97 2.37
CA ILE A 181 -6.75 -11.35 2.20
C ILE A 181 -8.22 -11.42 2.62
N LEU A 182 -8.56 -10.90 3.80
CA LEU A 182 -9.91 -10.94 4.36
C LEU A 182 -10.94 -10.37 3.36
N PHE A 183 -10.63 -9.22 2.80
CA PHE A 183 -11.55 -8.54 1.87
C PHE A 183 -11.53 -9.13 0.46
N ARG A 184 -10.44 -9.77 0.04
CA ARG A 184 -10.40 -10.54 -1.23
C ARG A 184 -11.28 -11.78 -1.16
N VAL A 185 -11.17 -12.58 -0.10
CA VAL A 185 -11.96 -13.81 0.07
C VAL A 185 -13.45 -13.50 0.13
N SER A 186 -13.83 -12.45 0.82
CA SER A 186 -15.23 -12.08 0.98
C SER A 186 -15.89 -11.48 -0.27
N SER A 187 -15.12 -11.10 -1.32
CA SER A 187 -15.69 -10.63 -2.60
C SER A 187 -16.21 -11.77 -3.49
N VAL A 188 -15.95 -13.02 -3.14
CA VAL A 188 -16.40 -14.20 -3.91
C VAL A 188 -17.89 -14.48 -3.68
N TYR A 189 -18.50 -13.98 -2.60
CA TYR A 189 -19.91 -14.18 -2.31
C TYR A 189 -20.75 -13.08 -2.96
N SER A 190 -21.88 -13.46 -3.56
CA SER A 190 -22.88 -12.52 -4.10
C SER A 190 -23.51 -11.71 -2.97
N LEU A 191 -22.98 -10.51 -2.76
CA LEU A 191 -23.45 -9.59 -1.71
C LEU A 191 -24.49 -8.63 -2.29
N SER A 192 -25.42 -8.18 -1.48
CA SER A 192 -26.30 -7.06 -1.84
C SER A 192 -25.48 -5.78 -2.09
N SER A 193 -25.99 -4.84 -2.86
CA SER A 193 -25.29 -3.57 -3.18
C SER A 193 -24.91 -2.81 -1.91
N ILE A 194 -25.73 -2.85 -0.86
CA ILE A 194 -25.47 -2.20 0.43
C ILE A 194 -24.30 -2.88 1.15
N GLU A 195 -24.27 -4.21 1.16
CA GLU A 195 -23.17 -4.97 1.76
C GLU A 195 -21.83 -4.72 1.07
N VAL A 196 -21.82 -4.59 -0.26
CA VAL A 196 -20.61 -4.24 -1.02
C VAL A 196 -20.10 -2.86 -0.62
N VAL A 197 -20.96 -1.85 -0.55
CA VAL A 197 -20.59 -0.49 -0.17
C VAL A 197 -20.07 -0.42 1.26
N THR A 198 -20.80 -1.01 2.22
CA THR A 198 -20.39 -0.98 3.64
C THR A 198 -19.07 -1.69 3.86
N LYS A 199 -18.85 -2.82 3.19
CA LYS A 199 -17.61 -3.58 3.23
C LYS A 199 -16.43 -2.82 2.63
N THR A 200 -16.63 -2.19 1.47
CA THR A 200 -15.59 -1.40 0.81
C THR A 200 -15.20 -0.18 1.65
N LEU A 201 -16.17 0.46 2.32
CA LEU A 201 -15.91 1.54 3.27
C LEU A 201 -15.13 1.05 4.49
N ALA A 202 -15.52 -0.08 5.08
CA ALA A 202 -14.82 -0.67 6.22
C ALA A 202 -13.37 -1.02 5.86
N GLN A 203 -13.14 -1.66 4.70
CA GLN A 203 -11.81 -1.93 4.17
C GLN A 203 -11.00 -0.64 4.01
N GLY A 204 -11.60 0.39 3.39
CA GLY A 204 -10.96 1.68 3.18
C GLY A 204 -10.51 2.32 4.49
N LEU A 205 -11.35 2.31 5.53
CA LEU A 205 -11.00 2.84 6.86
C LEU A 205 -9.86 2.08 7.53
N LEU A 206 -9.90 0.74 7.51
CA LEU A 206 -8.85 -0.10 8.08
C LEU A 206 -7.52 0.09 7.36
N LEU A 207 -7.53 0.07 6.02
CA LEU A 207 -6.32 0.29 5.23
C LEU A 207 -5.77 1.71 5.40
N ALA A 208 -6.63 2.74 5.44
CA ALA A 208 -6.23 4.12 5.68
C ALA A 208 -5.48 4.27 7.01
N PHE A 209 -6.00 3.66 8.08
CA PHE A 209 -5.33 3.64 9.38
C PHE A 209 -3.97 2.94 9.31
N ILE A 210 -3.90 1.76 8.68
CA ILE A 210 -2.65 1.00 8.52
C ILE A 210 -1.64 1.78 7.67
N TYR A 211 -2.04 2.42 6.57
CA TYR A 211 -1.13 3.25 5.76
C TYR A 211 -0.55 4.41 6.55
N LEU A 212 -1.38 5.09 7.34
CA LEU A 212 -0.92 6.19 8.18
C LEU A 212 0.07 5.72 9.26
N TYR A 213 -0.26 4.60 9.93
CA TYR A 213 0.63 3.99 10.93
C TYR A 213 1.96 3.56 10.32
N LYS A 214 1.94 2.88 9.18
CA LYS A 214 3.13 2.46 8.44
C LYS A 214 4.00 3.65 8.03
N GLY A 215 3.38 4.72 7.54
CA GLY A 215 4.08 5.94 7.16
C GLY A 215 4.86 6.55 8.34
N HIS A 216 4.22 6.70 9.49
CA HIS A 216 4.90 7.20 10.69
C HIS A 216 5.99 6.25 11.20
N LEU A 217 5.72 4.94 11.21
CA LEU A 217 6.68 3.93 11.64
C LEU A 217 7.91 3.90 10.73
N PHE A 218 7.68 3.88 9.39
CA PHE A 218 8.76 3.90 8.41
C PHE A 218 9.62 5.15 8.55
N ASN A 219 9.00 6.32 8.69
CA ASN A 219 9.70 7.59 8.86
C ASN A 219 10.60 7.59 10.11
N ILE A 220 10.14 7.01 11.23
CA ILE A 220 10.96 6.85 12.44
C ILE A 220 12.14 5.91 12.18
N LEU A 221 11.89 4.75 11.59
CA LEU A 221 12.93 3.73 11.35
C LEU A 221 13.96 4.17 10.31
N TYR A 222 13.53 4.87 9.26
CA TYR A 222 14.40 5.32 8.17
C TYR A 222 15.31 6.48 8.61
N ASN A 223 14.78 7.43 9.39
CA ASN A 223 15.53 8.64 9.79
C ASN A 223 16.28 8.51 11.11
N SER A 224 16.19 7.36 11.81
CA SER A 224 16.88 7.17 13.08
C SER A 224 17.54 5.81 13.17
N SER A 225 18.84 5.79 13.47
CA SER A 225 19.54 4.55 13.82
C SER A 225 19.10 4.05 15.21
N ARG A 226 19.25 2.74 15.46
CA ARG A 226 18.96 2.17 16.78
C ARG A 226 19.69 2.90 17.92
N ARG A 227 20.98 3.21 17.72
CA ARG A 227 21.78 3.95 18.69
C ARG A 227 21.21 5.33 18.98
N LYS A 228 20.78 6.06 17.94
CA LYS A 228 20.16 7.37 18.09
C LYS A 228 18.85 7.27 18.88
N ARG A 229 18.02 6.27 18.61
CA ARG A 229 16.76 6.07 19.35
C ARG A 229 16.97 5.68 20.82
N GLU A 230 17.98 4.83 21.09
CA GLU A 230 18.36 4.47 22.45
C GLU A 230 18.85 5.69 23.23
N PHE A 231 19.60 6.60 22.58
CA PHE A 231 20.05 7.85 23.17
C PHE A 231 18.89 8.83 23.42
N GLU A 232 18.01 9.03 22.45
CA GLU A 232 16.82 9.89 22.60
C GLU A 232 15.86 9.37 23.68
N GLY A 233 15.75 8.05 23.87
CA GLY A 233 14.90 7.44 24.91
C GLY A 233 15.49 7.49 26.32
N MET A 234 16.75 7.90 26.48
CA MET A 234 17.35 8.14 27.80
C MET A 234 17.04 9.55 28.36
N PHE A 235 16.55 10.44 27.52
CA PHE A 235 16.27 11.84 27.88
C PHE A 235 14.77 12.23 27.84
N ASP A 236 13.88 11.30 27.45
CA ASP A 236 12.43 11.39 27.53
C ASP A 236 11.89 10.56 28.73
#